data_a79716becfe1d808b54a7ec784497f34
#
_entry.id   a79716becfe1d808b54a7ec784497f34
#
_cell.length_a   1.000
_cell.length_b   1.000
_cell.length_c   1.000
_cell.angle_alpha   90.00
_cell.angle_beta   90.00
_cell.angle_gamma   90.00
#
_symmetry.space_group_name_H-M   'P 1'
#
loop_
_entity.id
_entity.type
_entity.pdbx_description
1 polymer ?
#
loop_
_entity_poly.entity_id
_entity_poly.type
_entity_poly.pdbx_seq_one_letter_code
_entity_poly.pdbx_strand_id
1 'polypeptide(L)'
;MSTQRIGLVGSGSWAEHTHAPALAAHPGVTFTGVWGRRPEAAAALATAHGVPAFSGEDGFAELLEASDALAFALPPDVQAPLATRAAEAGRHLLLDKPVATDAATGRALADAATAAGVASVVFTTMRFAPASAAWLADLARRDGWITGRAEWFGGLYGSDADPSPDSSWRREKGGLWDVGPHALSVLLAVLGDVEAITAVRGAPDLTHLILRHTSGATSSAALTLSAPKAAAGVTATFRGTEGVESLPEGRDTSVTSFTAAIDALLTAIDTKTPHPCDVRFGARLTELLAEAEGQLKAAGE
;
A
#
# COMPACT_ATOMS: atom_id res chain seq x y z
N MET A 1 -7.85 8.40 -25.62
CA MET A 1 -7.83 7.16 -24.84
C MET A 1 -9.24 6.90 -24.35
N SER A 2 -9.73 5.67 -24.39
CA SER A 2 -11.02 5.33 -23.77
C SER A 2 -10.86 5.40 -22.25
N THR A 3 -11.86 5.94 -21.55
CA THR A 3 -11.86 5.93 -20.08
C THR A 3 -11.94 4.48 -19.56
N GLN A 4 -11.20 4.18 -18.50
CA GLN A 4 -11.30 2.88 -17.83
C GLN A 4 -12.43 2.90 -16.79
N ARG A 5 -13.26 1.86 -16.79
CA ARG A 5 -14.33 1.69 -15.81
C ARG A 5 -13.74 1.11 -14.53
N ILE A 6 -13.71 1.90 -13.45
CA ILE A 6 -13.10 1.48 -12.18
C ILE A 6 -14.15 1.49 -11.06
N GLY A 7 -14.33 0.34 -10.41
CA GLY A 7 -15.15 0.18 -9.22
C GLY A 7 -14.33 0.30 -7.93
N LEU A 8 -14.93 0.78 -6.85
CA LEU A 8 -14.31 0.87 -5.52
C LEU A 8 -14.84 -0.23 -4.61
N VAL A 9 -13.93 -1.03 -4.06
CA VAL A 9 -14.23 -2.10 -3.10
C VAL A 9 -13.77 -1.64 -1.71
N GLY A 10 -14.70 -1.11 -0.93
CA GLY A 10 -14.49 -0.53 0.39
C GLY A 10 -15.31 0.72 0.61
N SER A 11 -15.80 0.91 1.84
CA SER A 11 -16.60 2.07 2.25
C SER A 11 -16.19 2.60 3.63
N GLY A 12 -14.91 2.44 3.98
CA GLY A 12 -14.34 2.99 5.22
C GLY A 12 -13.77 4.39 5.00
N SER A 13 -13.23 4.99 6.07
CA SER A 13 -12.68 6.34 6.04
C SER A 13 -11.61 6.56 4.95
N TRP A 14 -10.76 5.56 4.71
CA TRP A 14 -9.74 5.67 3.66
C TRP A 14 -10.34 5.67 2.25
N ALA A 15 -11.38 4.85 2.02
CA ALA A 15 -12.17 4.90 0.79
C ALA A 15 -12.82 6.27 0.59
N GLU A 16 -13.41 6.83 1.66
CA GLU A 16 -14.14 8.10 1.66
C GLU A 16 -13.22 9.30 1.39
N HIS A 17 -12.07 9.38 2.08
CA HIS A 17 -11.23 10.57 2.06
C HIS A 17 -10.10 10.52 1.02
N THR A 18 -9.85 9.37 0.40
CA THR A 18 -8.74 9.19 -0.54
C THR A 18 -9.19 8.59 -1.87
N HIS A 19 -9.76 7.37 -1.86
CA HIS A 19 -10.01 6.61 -3.10
C HIS A 19 -11.17 7.20 -3.91
N ALA A 20 -12.33 7.37 -3.30
CA ALA A 20 -13.54 7.83 -4.00
C ALA A 20 -13.37 9.24 -4.58
N PRO A 21 -12.81 10.24 -3.85
CA PRO A 21 -12.56 11.56 -4.44
C PRO A 21 -11.60 11.51 -5.63
N ALA A 22 -10.52 10.71 -5.56
CA ALA A 22 -9.58 10.58 -6.66
C ALA A 22 -10.20 9.90 -7.89
N LEU A 23 -10.95 8.79 -7.70
CA LEU A 23 -11.63 8.10 -8.79
C LEU A 23 -12.69 8.98 -9.47
N ALA A 24 -13.47 9.72 -8.67
CA ALA A 24 -14.53 10.59 -9.19
C ALA A 24 -13.99 11.79 -9.97
N ALA A 25 -12.81 12.31 -9.59
CA ALA A 25 -12.21 13.48 -10.22
C ALA A 25 -11.29 13.13 -11.42
N HIS A 26 -10.92 11.86 -11.60
CA HIS A 26 -9.90 11.47 -12.58
C HIS A 26 -10.46 11.45 -14.01
N PRO A 27 -9.90 12.22 -14.97
CA PRO A 27 -10.45 12.34 -16.31
C PRO A 27 -10.38 11.06 -17.16
N GLY A 28 -9.48 10.15 -16.83
CA GLY A 28 -9.31 8.84 -17.49
C GLY A 28 -10.16 7.72 -16.88
N VAL A 29 -11.03 8.02 -15.91
CA VAL A 29 -11.81 7.03 -15.16
C VAL A 29 -13.30 7.27 -15.32
N THR A 30 -14.05 6.19 -15.53
CA THR A 30 -15.47 6.13 -15.28
C THR A 30 -15.68 5.40 -13.96
N PHE A 31 -16.06 6.14 -12.92
CA PHE A 31 -16.30 5.55 -11.59
C PHE A 31 -17.61 4.77 -11.59
N THR A 32 -17.55 3.42 -11.54
CA THR A 32 -18.69 2.55 -11.78
C THR A 32 -19.54 2.26 -10.56
N GLY A 33 -19.01 2.44 -9.36
CA GLY A 33 -19.77 2.23 -8.13
C GLY A 33 -18.91 1.87 -6.94
N VAL A 34 -19.57 1.75 -5.78
CA VAL A 34 -18.96 1.43 -4.49
C VAL A 34 -19.54 0.13 -3.95
N TRP A 35 -18.69 -0.83 -3.67
CA TRP A 35 -19.07 -2.02 -2.91
C TRP A 35 -18.57 -1.92 -1.45
N GLY A 36 -19.40 -2.34 -0.50
CA GLY A 36 -19.05 -2.42 0.90
C GLY A 36 -19.77 -3.53 1.65
N ARG A 37 -19.11 -4.09 2.68
CA ARG A 37 -19.72 -5.09 3.57
C ARG A 37 -20.90 -4.55 4.37
N ARG A 38 -20.90 -3.24 4.63
CA ARG A 38 -22.00 -2.52 5.30
C ARG A 38 -22.79 -1.76 4.23
N PRO A 39 -24.02 -2.21 3.90
CA PRO A 39 -24.82 -1.61 2.81
C PRO A 39 -25.04 -0.11 2.97
N GLU A 40 -25.30 0.34 4.20
CA GLU A 40 -25.59 1.75 4.49
C GLU A 40 -24.36 2.64 4.24
N ALA A 41 -23.16 2.16 4.64
CA ALA A 41 -21.92 2.90 4.42
C ALA A 41 -21.54 2.93 2.92
N ALA A 42 -21.78 1.85 2.19
CA ALA A 42 -21.60 1.82 0.74
C ALA A 42 -22.58 2.77 0.05
N ALA A 43 -23.84 2.77 0.43
CA ALA A 43 -24.86 3.65 -0.12
C ALA A 43 -24.57 5.14 0.15
N ALA A 44 -24.12 5.48 1.36
CA ALA A 44 -23.77 6.85 1.72
C ALA A 44 -22.60 7.36 0.85
N LEU A 45 -21.52 6.57 0.72
CA LEU A 45 -20.36 6.93 -0.09
C LEU A 45 -20.71 7.02 -1.57
N ALA A 46 -21.47 6.06 -2.09
CA ALA A 46 -21.89 6.03 -3.49
C ALA A 46 -22.78 7.25 -3.83
N THR A 47 -23.72 7.60 -2.94
CA THR A 47 -24.59 8.78 -3.09
C THR A 47 -23.77 10.09 -3.15
N ALA A 48 -22.74 10.21 -2.32
CA ALA A 48 -21.88 11.39 -2.31
C ALA A 48 -21.15 11.63 -3.63
N HIS A 49 -20.94 10.57 -4.42
CA HIS A 49 -20.27 10.63 -5.73
C HIS A 49 -21.20 10.37 -6.93
N GLY A 50 -22.50 10.19 -6.70
CA GLY A 50 -23.49 9.98 -7.76
C GLY A 50 -23.32 8.66 -8.53
N VAL A 51 -22.84 7.61 -7.87
CA VAL A 51 -22.57 6.29 -8.46
C VAL A 51 -23.43 5.20 -7.79
N PRO A 52 -23.63 4.01 -8.40
CA PRO A 52 -24.30 2.88 -7.78
C PRO A 52 -23.61 2.36 -6.52
N ALA A 53 -24.42 1.85 -5.58
CA ALA A 53 -23.95 1.15 -4.38
C ALA A 53 -24.21 -0.35 -4.52
N PHE A 54 -23.22 -1.15 -4.10
CA PHE A 54 -23.26 -2.60 -4.13
C PHE A 54 -22.92 -3.18 -2.75
N SER A 55 -23.47 -4.35 -2.43
CA SER A 55 -23.15 -5.06 -1.18
C SER A 55 -23.43 -6.55 -1.30
N GLY A 56 -22.87 -7.35 -0.41
CA GLY A 56 -23.02 -8.79 -0.45
C GLY A 56 -22.31 -9.45 -1.65
N GLU A 57 -22.57 -10.73 -1.82
CA GLU A 57 -21.94 -11.54 -2.87
C GLU A 57 -22.42 -11.15 -4.28
N ASP A 58 -23.74 -11.02 -4.45
CA ASP A 58 -24.34 -10.66 -5.74
C ASP A 58 -23.88 -9.25 -6.17
N GLY A 59 -23.85 -8.29 -5.22
CA GLY A 59 -23.40 -6.94 -5.51
C GLY A 59 -21.90 -6.88 -5.85
N PHE A 60 -21.06 -7.79 -5.32
CA PHE A 60 -19.66 -7.88 -5.75
C PHE A 60 -19.55 -8.40 -7.19
N ALA A 61 -20.36 -9.41 -7.55
CA ALA A 61 -20.41 -9.92 -8.92
C ALA A 61 -20.89 -8.83 -9.91
N GLU A 62 -21.92 -8.07 -9.56
CA GLU A 62 -22.42 -6.95 -10.37
C GLU A 62 -21.34 -5.87 -10.57
N LEU A 63 -20.58 -5.51 -9.52
CA LEU A 63 -19.49 -4.53 -9.64
C LEU A 63 -18.35 -5.06 -10.53
N LEU A 64 -18.01 -6.36 -10.43
CA LEU A 64 -17.05 -7.01 -11.32
C LEU A 64 -17.46 -6.89 -12.79
N GLU A 65 -18.73 -7.15 -13.12
CA GLU A 65 -19.24 -7.04 -14.48
C GLU A 65 -19.26 -5.60 -15.00
N ALA A 66 -19.58 -4.65 -14.12
CA ALA A 66 -19.64 -3.23 -14.46
C ALA A 66 -18.25 -2.59 -14.68
N SER A 67 -17.15 -3.24 -14.27
CA SER A 67 -15.82 -2.62 -14.17
C SER A 67 -14.78 -3.33 -15.02
N ASP A 68 -13.78 -2.58 -15.50
CA ASP A 68 -12.56 -3.10 -16.14
C ASP A 68 -11.45 -3.30 -15.12
N ALA A 69 -11.47 -2.49 -14.05
CA ALA A 69 -10.56 -2.55 -12.92
C ALA A 69 -11.29 -2.34 -11.59
N LEU A 70 -10.71 -2.84 -10.50
CA LEU A 70 -11.18 -2.58 -9.14
C LEU A 70 -10.09 -1.92 -8.29
N ALA A 71 -10.47 -0.85 -7.59
CA ALA A 71 -9.68 -0.22 -6.53
C ALA A 71 -10.13 -0.75 -5.17
N PHE A 72 -9.18 -1.11 -4.30
CA PHE A 72 -9.45 -1.72 -3.01
C PHE A 72 -9.05 -0.79 -1.86
N ALA A 73 -9.95 -0.63 -0.90
CA ALA A 73 -9.74 0.10 0.35
C ALA A 73 -10.30 -0.71 1.53
N LEU A 74 -9.72 -1.88 1.76
CA LEU A 74 -10.18 -2.88 2.72
C LEU A 74 -9.03 -3.35 3.64
N PRO A 75 -9.34 -3.90 4.82
CA PRO A 75 -8.37 -4.69 5.57
C PRO A 75 -7.80 -5.84 4.72
N PRO A 76 -6.50 -6.16 4.88
CA PRO A 76 -5.79 -7.09 3.97
C PRO A 76 -6.35 -8.52 3.97
N ASP A 77 -6.92 -8.98 5.08
CA ASP A 77 -7.59 -10.28 5.21
C ASP A 77 -8.87 -10.37 4.34
N VAL A 78 -9.54 -9.24 4.14
CA VAL A 78 -10.73 -9.14 3.28
C VAL A 78 -10.35 -8.81 1.84
N GLN A 79 -9.32 -7.96 1.66
CA GLN A 79 -8.85 -7.55 0.35
C GLN A 79 -8.36 -8.73 -0.48
N ALA A 80 -7.46 -9.55 0.08
CA ALA A 80 -6.77 -10.58 -0.69
C ALA A 80 -7.73 -11.56 -1.41
N PRO A 81 -8.73 -12.18 -0.76
CA PRO A 81 -9.64 -13.10 -1.45
C PRO A 81 -10.50 -12.40 -2.51
N LEU A 82 -10.96 -11.17 -2.28
CA LEU A 82 -11.75 -10.42 -3.26
C LEU A 82 -10.90 -9.96 -4.44
N ALA A 83 -9.66 -9.55 -4.20
CA ALA A 83 -8.71 -9.17 -5.25
C ALA A 83 -8.29 -10.38 -6.12
N THR A 84 -8.14 -11.57 -5.52
CA THR A 84 -7.88 -12.81 -6.26
C THR A 84 -9.04 -13.11 -7.22
N ARG A 85 -10.27 -13.07 -6.73
CA ARG A 85 -11.47 -13.25 -7.58
C ARG A 85 -11.57 -12.21 -8.69
N ALA A 86 -11.22 -10.96 -8.39
CA ALA A 86 -11.20 -9.91 -9.41
C ALA A 86 -10.16 -10.19 -10.50
N ALA A 87 -8.96 -10.64 -10.12
CA ALA A 87 -7.92 -11.06 -11.06
C ALA A 87 -8.37 -12.24 -11.93
N GLU A 88 -8.93 -13.29 -11.31
CA GLU A 88 -9.45 -14.46 -12.01
C GLU A 88 -10.58 -14.11 -12.99
N ALA A 89 -11.37 -13.07 -12.68
CA ALA A 89 -12.39 -12.51 -13.58
C ALA A 89 -11.80 -11.57 -14.66
N GLY A 90 -10.47 -11.45 -14.76
CA GLY A 90 -9.78 -10.62 -15.73
C GLY A 90 -9.84 -9.11 -15.44
N ARG A 91 -10.08 -8.70 -14.19
CA ARG A 91 -10.12 -7.28 -13.80
C ARG A 91 -8.75 -6.81 -13.34
N HIS A 92 -8.35 -5.62 -13.80
CA HIS A 92 -7.13 -4.97 -13.33
C HIS A 92 -7.26 -4.53 -11.87
N LEU A 93 -6.14 -4.42 -11.14
CA LEU A 93 -6.15 -4.25 -9.69
C LEU A 93 -5.42 -2.99 -9.25
N LEU A 94 -6.09 -2.12 -8.49
CA LEU A 94 -5.46 -1.06 -7.70
C LEU A 94 -5.63 -1.41 -6.21
N LEU A 95 -4.58 -1.98 -5.63
CA LEU A 95 -4.58 -2.58 -4.30
C LEU A 95 -4.07 -1.61 -3.23
N ASP A 96 -4.62 -1.68 -2.03
CA ASP A 96 -4.02 -1.05 -0.85
C ASP A 96 -2.98 -2.00 -0.21
N LYS A 97 -2.09 -1.44 0.57
CA LYS A 97 -1.07 -2.15 1.37
C LYS A 97 -1.60 -2.51 2.79
N PRO A 98 -1.12 -3.59 3.39
CA PRO A 98 -0.46 -4.72 2.75
C PRO A 98 -1.46 -5.51 1.90
N VAL A 99 -0.97 -6.22 0.88
CA VAL A 99 -1.88 -6.93 -0.05
C VAL A 99 -2.55 -8.15 0.58
N ALA A 100 -1.94 -8.72 1.63
CA ALA A 100 -2.43 -9.86 2.39
C ALA A 100 -1.88 -9.83 3.82
N THR A 101 -2.33 -10.74 4.69
CA THR A 101 -1.88 -10.89 6.10
C THR A 101 -0.79 -11.93 6.30
N ASP A 102 -0.42 -12.67 5.27
CA ASP A 102 0.61 -13.70 5.26
C ASP A 102 1.21 -13.88 3.86
N ALA A 103 2.40 -14.48 3.82
CA ALA A 103 3.17 -14.66 2.60
C ALA A 103 2.49 -15.59 1.58
N ALA A 104 1.81 -16.65 2.02
CA ALA A 104 1.19 -17.63 1.13
C ALA A 104 0.00 -17.00 0.37
N THR A 105 -0.86 -16.27 1.09
CA THR A 105 -2.00 -15.54 0.53
C THR A 105 -1.52 -14.43 -0.43
N GLY A 106 -0.45 -13.70 -0.05
CA GLY A 106 0.13 -12.68 -0.92
C GLY A 106 0.68 -13.24 -2.24
N ARG A 107 1.38 -14.38 -2.19
CA ARG A 107 1.85 -15.10 -3.39
C ARG A 107 0.69 -15.60 -4.24
N ALA A 108 -0.31 -16.23 -3.64
CA ALA A 108 -1.47 -16.73 -4.38
C ALA A 108 -2.19 -15.62 -5.16
N LEU A 109 -2.34 -14.43 -4.57
CA LEU A 109 -2.89 -13.27 -5.26
C LEU A 109 -2.01 -12.82 -6.43
N ALA A 110 -0.69 -12.78 -6.23
CA ALA A 110 0.25 -12.40 -7.30
C ALA A 110 0.26 -13.42 -8.45
N ASP A 111 0.17 -14.72 -8.13
CA ASP A 111 0.09 -15.80 -9.12
C ASP A 111 -1.21 -15.73 -9.93
N ALA A 112 -2.35 -15.51 -9.26
CA ALA A 112 -3.64 -15.35 -9.93
C ALA A 112 -3.65 -14.16 -10.89
N ALA A 113 -3.14 -13.00 -10.45
CA ALA A 113 -3.05 -11.81 -11.30
C ALA A 113 -2.09 -12.01 -12.49
N THR A 114 -0.98 -12.73 -12.28
CA THR A 114 -0.02 -13.07 -13.33
C THR A 114 -0.64 -14.05 -14.34
N ALA A 115 -1.30 -15.10 -13.87
CA ALA A 115 -1.96 -16.09 -14.72
C ALA A 115 -3.08 -15.48 -15.58
N ALA A 116 -3.83 -14.53 -15.03
CA ALA A 116 -4.87 -13.80 -15.73
C ALA A 116 -4.33 -12.70 -16.67
N GLY A 117 -3.04 -12.36 -16.59
CA GLY A 117 -2.43 -11.29 -17.40
C GLY A 117 -2.98 -9.89 -17.09
N VAL A 118 -3.49 -9.67 -15.89
CA VAL A 118 -4.05 -8.39 -15.48
C VAL A 118 -2.98 -7.43 -14.97
N ALA A 119 -3.12 -6.14 -15.29
CA ALA A 119 -2.28 -5.10 -14.72
C ALA A 119 -2.65 -4.86 -13.25
N SER A 120 -1.65 -4.54 -12.44
CA SER A 120 -1.85 -4.23 -11.03
C SER A 120 -0.93 -3.14 -10.53
N VAL A 121 -1.40 -2.39 -9.54
CA VAL A 121 -0.61 -1.41 -8.78
C VAL A 121 -0.95 -1.55 -7.30
N VAL A 122 0.06 -1.55 -6.45
CA VAL A 122 -0.07 -1.53 -4.98
C VAL A 122 0.24 -0.13 -4.49
N PHE A 123 -0.73 0.49 -3.88
CA PHE A 123 -0.64 1.86 -3.41
C PHE A 123 0.14 1.96 -2.09
N THR A 124 1.36 2.48 -2.18
CA THR A 124 2.15 2.93 -1.02
C THR A 124 2.41 4.42 -1.19
N THR A 125 1.86 5.25 -0.32
CA THR A 125 1.74 6.71 -0.51
C THR A 125 3.02 7.38 -1.03
N MET A 126 4.19 7.08 -0.44
CA MET A 126 5.46 7.71 -0.80
C MET A 126 5.98 7.36 -2.21
N ARG A 127 5.54 6.22 -2.76
CA ARG A 127 5.91 5.83 -4.14
C ARG A 127 5.14 6.58 -5.20
N PHE A 128 4.04 7.26 -4.81
CA PHE A 128 3.13 7.96 -5.71
C PHE A 128 2.96 9.44 -5.36
N ALA A 129 3.34 9.88 -4.17
CA ALA A 129 3.39 11.31 -3.85
C ALA A 129 4.43 12.00 -4.74
N PRO A 130 4.05 13.04 -5.52
CA PRO A 130 4.90 13.59 -6.59
C PRO A 130 6.33 13.92 -6.18
N ALA A 131 6.52 14.60 -5.05
CA ALA A 131 7.85 14.99 -4.58
C ALA A 131 8.71 13.77 -4.21
N SER A 132 8.18 12.84 -3.41
CA SER A 132 8.92 11.65 -3.00
C SER A 132 9.10 10.64 -4.14
N ALA A 133 8.13 10.50 -5.03
CA ALA A 133 8.26 9.65 -6.21
C ALA A 133 9.37 10.11 -7.15
N ALA A 134 9.44 11.42 -7.44
CA ALA A 134 10.51 12.00 -8.25
C ALA A 134 11.89 11.84 -7.60
N TRP A 135 11.98 12.08 -6.29
CA TRP A 135 13.20 11.88 -5.51
C TRP A 135 13.66 10.42 -5.54
N LEU A 136 12.77 9.46 -5.26
CA LEU A 136 13.08 8.03 -5.32
C LEU A 136 13.50 7.58 -6.71
N ALA A 137 12.83 8.07 -7.76
CA ALA A 137 13.20 7.76 -9.15
C ALA A 137 14.58 8.31 -9.52
N ASP A 138 14.98 9.46 -8.97
CA ASP A 138 16.33 10.00 -9.14
C ASP A 138 17.36 9.12 -8.42
N LEU A 139 17.15 8.81 -7.14
CA LEU A 139 18.06 7.98 -6.35
C LEU A 139 18.22 6.56 -6.91
N ALA A 140 17.15 5.97 -7.43
CA ALA A 140 17.19 4.63 -8.03
C ALA A 140 18.05 4.54 -9.32
N ARG A 141 18.41 5.66 -9.94
CA ARG A 141 19.30 5.72 -11.11
C ARG A 141 20.77 5.87 -10.72
N ARG A 142 21.05 6.15 -9.47
CA ARG A 142 22.41 6.36 -8.97
C ARG A 142 22.96 5.08 -8.34
N ASP A 143 24.24 4.88 -8.47
CA ASP A 143 24.97 3.79 -7.85
C ASP A 143 25.73 4.25 -6.59
N GLY A 144 26.41 3.29 -5.92
CA GLY A 144 27.30 3.60 -4.79
C GLY A 144 26.59 3.84 -3.47
N TRP A 145 25.33 3.43 -3.33
CA TRP A 145 24.62 3.47 -2.05
C TRP A 145 25.22 2.47 -1.07
N ILE A 146 25.52 2.93 0.15
CA ILE A 146 26.09 2.15 1.24
C ILE A 146 24.99 1.73 2.22
N THR A 147 24.12 2.67 2.59
CA THR A 147 23.07 2.41 3.58
C THR A 147 21.86 3.32 3.39
N GLY A 148 20.72 2.87 3.90
CA GLY A 148 19.49 3.65 4.01
C GLY A 148 18.86 3.53 5.40
N ARG A 149 18.07 4.53 5.78
CA ARG A 149 17.27 4.51 6.99
C ARG A 149 15.89 5.06 6.70
N ALA A 150 14.85 4.40 7.20
CA ALA A 150 13.48 4.89 7.16
C ALA A 150 12.87 4.83 8.56
N GLU A 151 12.22 5.91 8.98
CA GLU A 151 11.49 5.96 10.25
C GLU A 151 10.04 6.33 9.96
N TRP A 152 9.13 5.56 10.53
CA TRP A 152 7.71 5.83 10.41
C TRP A 152 7.04 5.77 11.77
N PHE A 153 6.88 6.93 12.37
CA PHE A 153 6.32 7.12 13.69
C PHE A 153 4.90 7.63 13.57
N GLY A 154 3.94 6.71 13.45
CA GLY A 154 2.52 7.01 13.42
C GLY A 154 1.98 7.25 14.82
N GLY A 155 1.05 8.20 14.95
CA GLY A 155 0.42 8.58 16.22
C GLY A 155 -0.97 7.98 16.43
N LEU A 156 -1.36 6.93 15.70
CA LEU A 156 -2.72 6.37 15.74
C LEU A 156 -3.15 5.89 17.14
N TYR A 157 -2.21 5.34 17.91
CA TYR A 157 -2.39 4.84 19.27
C TYR A 157 -1.49 5.55 20.28
N GLY A 158 -1.00 6.74 19.94
CA GLY A 158 -0.24 7.58 20.87
C GLY A 158 -1.05 7.98 22.10
N SER A 159 -0.36 8.35 23.16
CA SER A 159 -0.99 8.74 24.44
C SER A 159 -1.90 9.99 24.33
N ASP A 160 -1.71 10.77 23.28
CA ASP A 160 -2.44 12.00 22.94
C ASP A 160 -3.16 11.89 21.58
N ALA A 161 -3.39 10.65 21.11
CA ALA A 161 -4.11 10.38 19.88
C ALA A 161 -5.61 10.76 20.00
N ASP A 162 -6.15 11.30 18.92
CA ASP A 162 -7.59 11.48 18.81
C ASP A 162 -8.28 10.11 18.69
N PRO A 163 -9.55 9.97 19.19
CA PRO A 163 -10.29 8.74 19.03
C PRO A 163 -10.36 8.34 17.55
N SER A 164 -9.78 7.22 17.19
CA SER A 164 -9.80 6.70 15.83
C SER A 164 -10.77 5.53 15.72
N PRO A 165 -11.45 5.34 14.56
CA PRO A 165 -12.23 4.14 14.31
C PRO A 165 -11.40 2.89 14.57
N ASP A 166 -11.96 1.98 15.37
CA ASP A 166 -11.25 0.77 15.76
C ASP A 166 -10.97 -0.13 14.55
N SER A 167 -9.71 -0.43 14.33
CA SER A 167 -9.27 -1.40 13.33
C SER A 167 -8.59 -2.55 14.04
N SER A 168 -9.34 -3.64 14.24
CA SER A 168 -8.86 -4.81 14.98
C SER A 168 -7.54 -5.35 14.42
N TRP A 169 -7.41 -5.43 13.09
CA TRP A 169 -6.20 -5.93 12.47
C TRP A 169 -4.97 -5.03 12.73
N ARG A 170 -5.14 -3.69 12.79
CA ARG A 170 -4.04 -2.76 13.11
C ARG A 170 -3.60 -2.89 14.56
N ARG A 171 -4.54 -3.13 15.49
CA ARG A 171 -4.18 -3.39 16.89
C ARG A 171 -3.42 -4.69 17.05
N GLU A 172 -3.83 -5.72 16.34
CA GLU A 172 -3.19 -7.04 16.36
C GLU A 172 -1.81 -7.01 15.71
N LYS A 173 -1.70 -6.40 14.53
CA LYS A 173 -0.51 -6.44 13.68
C LYS A 173 0.48 -5.28 13.91
N GLY A 174 0.03 -4.19 14.51
CA GLY A 174 0.85 -3.04 14.91
C GLY A 174 1.54 -2.29 13.77
N GLY A 175 2.55 -1.49 14.13
CA GLY A 175 3.32 -0.66 13.21
C GLY A 175 4.05 -1.45 12.13
N LEU A 176 4.51 -2.67 12.43
CA LEU A 176 5.17 -3.52 11.45
C LEU A 176 4.33 -3.72 10.19
N TRP A 177 3.05 -4.06 10.35
CA TRP A 177 2.17 -4.36 9.23
C TRP A 177 1.47 -3.13 8.64
N ASP A 178 1.19 -2.10 9.43
CA ASP A 178 0.51 -0.91 8.90
C ASP A 178 1.47 0.05 8.19
N VAL A 179 2.59 0.40 8.83
CA VAL A 179 3.53 1.38 8.28
C VAL A 179 4.81 0.77 7.69
N GLY A 180 5.11 -0.49 8.02
CA GLY A 180 6.24 -1.22 7.45
C GLY A 180 6.24 -1.31 5.93
N PRO A 181 5.11 -1.58 5.24
CA PRO A 181 5.06 -1.57 3.78
C PRO A 181 5.52 -0.24 3.16
N HIS A 182 5.19 0.88 3.79
CA HIS A 182 5.63 2.20 3.31
C HIS A 182 7.15 2.37 3.44
N ALA A 183 7.71 2.07 4.61
CA ALA A 183 9.14 2.18 4.87
C ALA A 183 9.96 1.23 3.96
N LEU A 184 9.55 -0.04 3.88
CA LEU A 184 10.18 -1.03 2.99
C LEU A 184 10.10 -0.60 1.53
N SER A 185 8.95 -0.09 1.07
CA SER A 185 8.79 0.35 -0.32
C SER A 185 9.76 1.47 -0.72
N VAL A 186 10.12 2.34 0.21
CA VAL A 186 11.10 3.42 0.02
C VAL A 186 12.52 2.84 -0.03
N LEU A 187 12.88 1.96 0.91
CA LEU A 187 14.21 1.36 0.96
C LEU A 187 14.50 0.46 -0.24
N LEU A 188 13.56 -0.39 -0.62
CA LEU A 188 13.70 -1.29 -1.78
C LEU A 188 13.80 -0.52 -3.11
N ALA A 189 13.18 0.66 -3.22
CA ALA A 189 13.25 1.47 -4.42
C ALA A 189 14.66 1.91 -4.78
N VAL A 190 15.50 2.14 -3.77
CA VAL A 190 16.86 2.70 -3.94
C VAL A 190 17.92 1.63 -3.78
N LEU A 191 17.76 0.70 -2.82
CA LEU A 191 18.79 -0.24 -2.45
C LEU A 191 18.62 -1.63 -3.06
N GLY A 192 17.49 -1.87 -3.74
CA GLY A 192 17.16 -3.18 -4.31
C GLY A 192 16.49 -4.13 -3.32
N ASP A 193 16.29 -5.38 -3.73
CA ASP A 193 15.59 -6.39 -2.92
C ASP A 193 16.41 -6.79 -1.68
N VAL A 194 15.76 -7.41 -0.71
CA VAL A 194 16.30 -7.81 0.60
C VAL A 194 16.69 -9.30 0.58
N GLU A 195 17.93 -9.60 0.95
CA GLU A 195 18.42 -10.97 1.14
C GLU A 195 18.20 -11.49 2.56
N ALA A 196 18.29 -10.59 3.55
CA ALA A 196 18.15 -10.95 4.96
C ALA A 196 17.54 -9.79 5.75
N ILE A 197 16.71 -10.16 6.71
CA ILE A 197 16.05 -9.24 7.63
C ILE A 197 16.29 -9.71 9.07
N THR A 198 16.48 -8.76 9.98
CA THR A 198 16.49 -8.98 11.42
C THR A 198 15.51 -8.00 12.06
N ALA A 199 14.65 -8.51 12.94
CA ALA A 199 13.62 -7.73 13.60
C ALA A 199 13.81 -7.74 15.13
N VAL A 200 13.66 -6.57 15.76
CA VAL A 200 13.70 -6.40 17.22
C VAL A 200 12.50 -5.58 17.67
N ARG A 201 11.86 -6.02 18.75
CA ARG A 201 10.74 -5.31 19.36
C ARG A 201 11.20 -4.37 20.48
N GLY A 202 10.67 -3.15 20.47
CA GLY A 202 10.72 -2.19 21.55
C GLY A 202 9.32 -1.87 22.09
N ALA A 203 9.26 -1.12 23.18
CA ALA A 203 7.99 -0.67 23.76
C ALA A 203 7.51 0.64 23.10
N PRO A 204 6.20 0.92 23.06
CA PRO A 204 5.08 0.01 23.36
C PRO A 204 4.77 -0.95 22.19
N ASP A 205 4.95 -0.53 20.91
CA ASP A 205 4.79 -1.32 19.69
C ASP A 205 5.90 -1.05 18.66
N LEU A 206 7.00 -0.43 19.11
CA LEU A 206 8.12 -0.10 18.25
C LEU A 206 8.78 -1.36 17.70
N THR A 207 8.95 -1.41 16.40
CA THR A 207 9.68 -2.47 15.70
C THR A 207 10.87 -1.86 14.96
N HIS A 208 12.05 -2.41 15.20
CA HIS A 208 13.26 -2.11 14.43
C HIS A 208 13.54 -3.25 13.46
N LEU A 209 13.88 -2.89 12.23
CA LEU A 209 14.33 -3.81 11.19
C LEU A 209 15.75 -3.43 10.77
N ILE A 210 16.60 -4.43 10.61
CA ILE A 210 17.90 -4.32 9.92
C ILE A 210 17.82 -5.21 8.68
N LEU A 211 18.18 -4.65 7.52
CA LEU A 211 18.04 -5.29 6.22
C LEU A 211 19.41 -5.36 5.53
N ARG A 212 19.69 -6.47 4.87
CA ARG A 212 20.78 -6.60 3.90
C ARG A 212 20.16 -6.74 2.52
N HIS A 213 20.58 -5.89 1.60
CA HIS A 213 20.07 -5.86 0.23
C HIS A 213 20.94 -6.66 -0.73
N THR A 214 20.34 -7.10 -1.82
CA THR A 214 21.05 -7.81 -2.92
C THR A 214 22.15 -6.97 -3.57
N SER A 215 22.06 -5.64 -3.46
CA SER A 215 23.12 -4.71 -3.88
C SER A 215 24.37 -4.73 -2.98
N GLY A 216 24.32 -5.40 -1.82
CA GLY A 216 25.35 -5.37 -0.78
C GLY A 216 25.16 -4.22 0.21
N ALA A 217 24.28 -3.27 -0.05
CA ALA A 217 23.95 -2.21 0.91
C ALA A 217 23.18 -2.78 2.12
N THR A 218 23.20 -2.04 3.22
CA THR A 218 22.35 -2.34 4.40
C THR A 218 21.38 -1.21 4.66
N SER A 219 20.27 -1.52 5.33
CA SER A 219 19.35 -0.46 5.77
C SER A 219 18.70 -0.77 7.12
N SER A 220 18.05 0.23 7.69
CA SER A 220 17.26 0.08 8.91
C SER A 220 15.92 0.76 8.80
N ALA A 221 14.90 0.20 9.47
CA ALA A 221 13.62 0.86 9.66
C ALA A 221 13.21 0.86 11.13
N ALA A 222 12.54 1.95 11.57
CA ALA A 222 11.93 2.06 12.90
C ALA A 222 10.44 2.40 12.71
N LEU A 223 9.56 1.54 13.23
CA LEU A 223 8.15 1.51 12.90
C LEU A 223 7.29 1.47 14.16
N THR A 224 6.36 2.40 14.32
CA THR A 224 5.39 2.40 15.43
C THR A 224 4.09 3.10 15.02
N LEU A 225 2.98 2.76 15.66
CA LEU A 225 1.71 3.49 15.62
C LEU A 225 1.40 4.23 16.92
N SER A 226 2.28 4.12 17.92
CA SER A 226 2.05 4.63 19.27
C SER A 226 2.92 5.85 19.60
N ALA A 227 3.41 6.55 18.60
CA ALA A 227 4.18 7.79 18.83
C ALA A 227 3.25 8.89 19.37
N PRO A 228 3.67 9.65 20.40
CA PRO A 228 2.96 10.87 20.76
C PRO A 228 3.09 11.91 19.63
N LYS A 229 2.12 12.83 19.53
CA LYS A 229 2.07 13.83 18.44
C LYS A 229 3.38 14.58 18.24
N ALA A 230 4.08 14.89 19.32
CA ALA A 230 5.36 15.59 19.28
C ALA A 230 6.53 14.77 18.67
N ALA A 231 6.41 13.44 18.64
CA ALA A 231 7.41 12.53 18.08
C ALA A 231 6.94 11.84 16.79
N ALA A 232 5.69 12.10 16.37
CA ALA A 232 5.16 11.53 15.13
C ALA A 232 5.80 12.17 13.90
N GLY A 233 6.07 11.36 12.88
CA GLY A 233 6.65 11.84 11.64
C GLY A 233 7.21 10.71 10.79
N VAL A 234 7.60 11.09 9.57
CA VAL A 234 8.21 10.18 8.61
C VAL A 234 9.53 10.77 8.15
N THR A 235 10.59 9.97 8.20
CA THR A 235 11.90 10.33 7.66
C THR A 235 12.47 9.19 6.83
N ALA A 236 13.23 9.54 5.79
CA ALA A 236 14.07 8.59 5.08
C ALA A 236 15.37 9.27 4.67
N THR A 237 16.49 8.57 4.82
CA THR A 237 17.82 9.04 4.42
C THR A 237 18.60 7.92 3.76
N PHE A 238 19.37 8.27 2.73
CA PHE A 238 20.31 7.37 2.06
C PHE A 238 21.70 7.98 2.11
N ARG A 239 22.72 7.12 2.27
CA ARG A 239 24.12 7.52 2.28
C ARG A 239 24.89 6.67 1.27
N GLY A 240 25.66 7.33 0.45
CA GLY A 240 26.45 6.71 -0.60
C GLY A 240 27.71 7.51 -0.90
N THR A 241 28.39 7.13 -1.95
CA THR A 241 29.64 7.77 -2.39
C THR A 241 29.46 9.25 -2.75
N GLU A 242 28.27 9.68 -3.14
CA GLU A 242 27.95 11.07 -3.51
C GLU A 242 27.44 11.91 -2.33
N GLY A 243 27.32 11.31 -1.14
CA GLY A 243 26.92 12.02 0.07
C GLY A 243 25.66 11.48 0.74
N VAL A 244 24.83 12.41 1.21
CA VAL A 244 23.61 12.10 1.98
C VAL A 244 22.41 12.70 1.28
N GLU A 245 21.41 11.88 1.03
CA GLU A 245 20.11 12.29 0.51
C GLU A 245 19.03 12.07 1.57
N SER A 246 18.12 13.02 1.69
CA SER A 246 17.04 12.97 2.66
C SER A 246 15.70 13.15 1.97
N LEU A 247 14.66 12.50 2.53
CA LEU A 247 13.30 12.64 2.05
C LEU A 247 12.92 14.13 1.95
N PRO A 248 12.50 14.62 0.77
CA PRO A 248 12.12 16.00 0.62
C PRO A 248 10.90 16.35 1.47
N GLU A 249 10.88 17.54 2.01
CA GLU A 249 9.67 18.08 2.60
C GLU A 249 8.60 18.22 1.52
N GLY A 250 7.42 17.69 1.77
CA GLY A 250 6.30 17.73 0.84
C GLY A 250 4.97 17.72 1.59
N ARG A 251 3.96 18.31 0.98
CA ARG A 251 2.58 18.35 1.49
C ARG A 251 1.61 17.73 0.49
N ASP A 252 2.05 16.73 -0.25
CA ASP A 252 1.17 16.01 -1.16
C ASP A 252 0.04 15.35 -0.38
N THR A 253 -1.19 15.50 -0.85
CA THR A 253 -2.34 14.86 -0.22
C THR A 253 -2.39 13.38 -0.59
N SER A 254 -3.07 12.58 0.22
CA SER A 254 -3.32 11.18 -0.13
C SER A 254 -4.13 11.04 -1.43
N VAL A 255 -5.03 11.99 -1.70
CA VAL A 255 -5.80 12.06 -2.95
C VAL A 255 -4.88 12.28 -4.15
N THR A 256 -3.94 13.23 -4.07
CA THR A 256 -2.95 13.48 -5.15
C THR A 256 -2.08 12.24 -5.41
N SER A 257 -1.62 11.58 -4.34
CA SER A 257 -0.82 10.35 -4.44
C SER A 257 -1.64 9.21 -5.05
N PHE A 258 -2.90 9.07 -4.67
CA PHE A 258 -3.77 8.02 -5.22
C PHE A 258 -4.13 8.29 -6.69
N THR A 259 -4.31 9.55 -7.08
CA THR A 259 -4.47 9.94 -8.49
C THR A 259 -3.27 9.48 -9.34
N ALA A 260 -2.04 9.68 -8.84
CA ALA A 260 -0.85 9.17 -9.53
C ALA A 260 -0.78 7.63 -9.58
N ALA A 261 -1.33 6.93 -8.59
CA ALA A 261 -1.45 5.47 -8.65
C ALA A 261 -2.49 5.00 -9.69
N ILE A 262 -3.57 5.77 -9.89
CA ILE A 262 -4.52 5.54 -10.99
C ILE A 262 -3.79 5.73 -12.34
N ASP A 263 -3.06 6.83 -12.54
CA ASP A 263 -2.27 7.06 -13.75
C ASP A 263 -1.30 5.92 -14.04
N ALA A 264 -0.63 5.40 -13.00
CA ALA A 264 0.28 4.28 -13.13
C ALA A 264 -0.44 2.98 -13.56
N LEU A 265 -1.64 2.72 -13.01
CA LEU A 265 -2.46 1.57 -13.44
C LEU A 265 -2.90 1.73 -14.89
N LEU A 266 -3.42 2.90 -15.28
CA LEU A 266 -3.85 3.17 -16.66
C LEU A 266 -2.68 2.99 -17.64
N THR A 267 -1.49 3.49 -17.27
CA THR A 267 -0.26 3.31 -18.06
C THR A 267 0.09 1.83 -18.20
N ALA A 268 0.04 1.06 -17.10
CA ALA A 268 0.34 -0.38 -17.14
C ALA A 268 -0.64 -1.17 -18.00
N ILE A 269 -1.92 -0.79 -18.02
CA ILE A 269 -2.96 -1.36 -18.89
C ILE A 269 -2.65 -1.06 -20.35
N ASP A 270 -2.42 0.20 -20.69
CA ASP A 270 -2.20 0.65 -22.07
C ASP A 270 -0.91 0.08 -22.68
N THR A 271 0.17 0.08 -21.92
CA THR A 271 1.49 -0.39 -22.37
C THR A 271 1.70 -1.89 -22.24
N LYS A 272 0.84 -2.57 -21.48
CA LYS A 272 0.99 -3.98 -21.08
C LYS A 272 2.33 -4.26 -20.38
N THR A 273 2.88 -3.23 -19.74
CA THR A 273 4.14 -3.31 -18.98
C THR A 273 3.83 -3.25 -17.49
N PRO A 274 4.24 -4.24 -16.69
CA PRO A 274 4.01 -4.23 -15.25
C PRO A 274 4.65 -3.00 -14.60
N HIS A 275 3.93 -2.38 -13.67
CA HIS A 275 4.47 -1.30 -12.86
C HIS A 275 5.46 -1.85 -11.80
N PRO A 276 6.54 -1.14 -11.43
CA PRO A 276 7.46 -1.58 -10.37
C PRO A 276 6.81 -1.83 -9.01
N CYS A 277 5.67 -1.20 -8.73
CA CYS A 277 4.85 -1.44 -7.55
C CYS A 277 3.62 -2.32 -7.88
N ASP A 278 3.76 -3.36 -8.68
CA ASP A 278 2.68 -4.30 -8.99
C ASP A 278 2.36 -5.24 -7.80
N VAL A 279 1.44 -6.16 -8.00
CA VAL A 279 1.04 -7.11 -6.96
C VAL A 279 2.18 -8.03 -6.50
N ARG A 280 3.18 -8.34 -7.37
CA ARG A 280 4.36 -9.13 -7.00
C ARG A 280 5.23 -8.38 -6.02
N PHE A 281 5.42 -7.08 -6.23
CA PHE A 281 6.07 -6.21 -5.26
C PHE A 281 5.30 -6.17 -3.94
N GLY A 282 3.97 -6.08 -3.98
CA GLY A 282 3.12 -6.15 -2.78
C GLY A 282 3.25 -7.48 -2.02
N ALA A 283 3.29 -8.61 -2.75
CA ALA A 283 3.53 -9.93 -2.19
C ALA A 283 4.93 -10.02 -1.55
N ARG A 284 5.96 -9.46 -2.19
CA ARG A 284 7.31 -9.40 -1.63
C ARG A 284 7.38 -8.59 -0.34
N LEU A 285 6.71 -7.45 -0.27
CA LEU A 285 6.59 -6.69 0.99
C LEU A 285 5.92 -7.55 2.08
N THR A 286 4.85 -8.26 1.74
CA THR A 286 4.15 -9.15 2.67
C THR A 286 5.04 -10.28 3.18
N GLU A 287 5.89 -10.87 2.33
CA GLU A 287 6.88 -11.87 2.73
C GLU A 287 7.87 -11.34 3.76
N LEU A 288 8.44 -10.15 3.52
CA LEU A 288 9.38 -9.53 4.45
C LEU A 288 8.73 -9.21 5.80
N LEU A 289 7.48 -8.74 5.79
CA LEU A 289 6.72 -8.49 7.03
C LEU A 289 6.45 -9.78 7.80
N ALA A 290 6.09 -10.86 7.11
CA ALA A 290 5.83 -12.17 7.72
C ALA A 290 7.11 -12.78 8.31
N GLU A 291 8.25 -12.64 7.63
CA GLU A 291 9.56 -13.06 8.14
C GLU A 291 9.94 -12.30 9.41
N ALA A 292 9.81 -10.96 9.39
CA ALA A 292 10.06 -10.13 10.56
C ALA A 292 9.13 -10.48 11.73
N GLU A 293 7.83 -10.68 11.47
CA GLU A 293 6.85 -11.09 12.49
C GLU A 293 7.22 -12.45 13.11
N GLY A 294 7.68 -13.40 12.28
CA GLY A 294 8.13 -14.71 12.74
C GLY A 294 9.29 -14.62 13.73
N GLN A 295 10.28 -13.77 13.45
CA GLN A 295 11.40 -13.52 14.36
C GLN A 295 10.97 -12.87 15.67
N LEU A 296 10.04 -11.90 15.60
CA LEU A 296 9.53 -11.21 16.80
C LEU A 296 8.73 -12.16 17.71
N LYS A 297 8.00 -13.14 17.15
CA LYS A 297 7.28 -14.16 17.91
C LYS A 297 8.26 -15.14 18.56
N ALA A 298 9.26 -15.61 17.83
CA ALA A 298 10.28 -16.51 18.35
C ALA A 298 11.14 -15.90 19.46
N ALA A 299 11.35 -14.59 19.45
CA ALA A 299 12.14 -13.87 20.47
C ALA A 299 11.32 -13.50 21.72
N GLY A 300 9.99 -13.60 21.68
CA GLY A 300 9.07 -13.31 22.80
C GLY A 300 8.63 -14.55 23.58
N GLU A 301 9.04 -15.74 23.12
CA GLU A 301 8.91 -17.04 23.81
C GLU A 301 10.15 -17.33 24.65
#